data_67397d3231e384aa69b3e08b0f8dc25c
#
_entry.id   67397d3231e384aa69b3e08b0f8dc25c
#
_cell.length_a   1.000
_cell.length_b   1.000
_cell.length_c   1.000
_cell.angle_alpha   90.00
_cell.angle_beta   90.00
_cell.angle_gamma   90.00
#
_symmetry.space_group_name_H-M   'P 1'
#
loop_
_entity.id
_entity.type
_entity.pdbx_description
1 polymer ?
#
loop_
_entity_poly.entity_id
_entity_poly.type
_entity_poly.pdbx_seq_one_letter_code
_entity_poly.pdbx_strand_id
1 'polypeptide(L)'
;MLVIALFTAQSMFGFAQTDRVSDNSLAKAALSASDTILPQARLSDTIKSSQLLRENRRRVESSKTESVDTSSVQKSNQPKTESAALQKAVRKGGLDQIVEGKNTDSLYYDMVNRKVYIYNKGDIKYGDKSLQADYMRINMNNNEIYAYGKADTVDGKPTQTQPVFTDAGTSFTMDTITYNFDSEKALIRGVATQQGDGWLVGGRIKKHPDNSINIQQGKYTTCDHTDHPHFYLAMTKAKVIPGKKIITGPAYLVMEDVPIYPLCIPEAFFPISSGAKSGLLMPTYGEDGMRGFFLRGLGYYFIINQHMDLAVTGGFYTLGSWEVNASSRYVKKYKYSGNVNFDFSCVKTGDKGEADYVKQNNFKFTWTHSQDPKANPGSTFSASVNLSTSGYSKYSATSLNDILATQTNSSISYSKSWAGTPFSFSMNLGISQNSQTRALSVNFPNMVFNVARIYPFKRKEAVGKQRWYEKISFTYTGKLTNSVSAPESEIFTAQTLKNMRNGVEHTIPVSSSFTLFKYINFTPSFNYTERWYFKRQMQEWNPATNKVEKLDPEYGFYRIYNYN
;
A
#
# COMPACT_ATOMS: atom_id res chain seq x y z
N MET A 1 -17.13 7.66 -19.40
CA MET A 1 -16.14 8.54 -18.77
C MET A 1 -14.70 8.05 -18.87
N LEU A 2 -14.39 6.76 -18.72
CA LEU A 2 -13.02 6.25 -18.84
C LEU A 2 -12.45 6.30 -20.27
N VAL A 3 -13.29 6.19 -21.28
CA VAL A 3 -12.92 6.32 -22.71
C VAL A 3 -12.60 7.76 -23.09
N ILE A 4 -13.22 8.75 -22.42
CA ILE A 4 -12.97 10.18 -22.66
C ILE A 4 -11.65 10.62 -22.01
N ALA A 5 -11.26 10.04 -20.89
CA ALA A 5 -9.97 10.31 -20.25
C ALA A 5 -8.76 9.80 -21.05
N LEU A 6 -8.93 8.75 -21.85
CA LEU A 6 -7.92 8.27 -22.79
C LEU A 6 -7.77 9.18 -24.02
N PHE A 7 -8.83 9.88 -24.43
CA PHE A 7 -8.79 10.82 -25.55
C PHE A 7 -8.15 12.17 -25.20
N THR A 8 -8.25 12.63 -23.96
CA THR A 8 -7.65 13.90 -23.52
C THR A 8 -6.15 13.81 -23.27
N ALA A 9 -5.62 12.63 -22.99
CA ALA A 9 -4.18 12.43 -22.85
C ALA A 9 -3.42 12.52 -24.19
N GLN A 10 -4.10 12.28 -25.31
CA GLN A 10 -3.48 12.29 -26.62
C GLN A 10 -3.29 13.70 -27.21
N SER A 11 -4.07 14.69 -26.77
CA SER A 11 -3.92 16.09 -27.23
C SER A 11 -2.75 16.83 -26.59
N MET A 12 -2.17 16.31 -25.50
CA MET A 12 -0.97 16.87 -24.85
C MET A 12 0.36 16.32 -25.40
N PHE A 13 0.33 15.27 -26.21
CA PHE A 13 1.54 14.58 -26.71
C PHE A 13 1.83 14.79 -28.20
N GLY A 14 1.15 15.75 -28.85
CA GLY A 14 1.24 15.99 -30.28
C GLY A 14 2.47 16.77 -30.78
N PHE A 15 3.51 16.97 -30.00
CA PHE A 15 4.72 17.67 -30.43
C PHE A 15 5.99 16.89 -30.13
N ALA A 16 6.33 15.92 -30.95
CA ALA A 16 7.71 15.49 -31.18
C ALA A 16 7.76 14.72 -32.49
N GLN A 17 7.93 15.43 -33.56
CA GLN A 17 8.20 14.88 -34.89
C GLN A 17 9.65 14.44 -34.98
N THR A 18 9.84 13.19 -35.36
CA THR A 18 11.11 12.49 -35.52
C THR A 18 11.74 12.84 -36.85
N ASP A 19 12.97 13.27 -36.82
CA ASP A 19 13.85 13.17 -37.99
C ASP A 19 14.32 11.75 -38.18
N ARG A 20 13.95 11.17 -39.31
CA ARG A 20 14.47 9.86 -39.77
C ARG A 20 15.83 10.06 -40.42
N VAL A 21 16.82 9.41 -39.89
CA VAL A 21 18.01 9.01 -40.65
C VAL A 21 17.99 7.50 -40.81
N SER A 22 17.89 7.11 -42.07
CA SER A 22 18.05 5.72 -42.51
C SER A 22 19.54 5.36 -42.54
N ASP A 23 19.93 4.32 -41.88
CA ASP A 23 21.04 3.50 -42.38
C ASP A 23 20.93 2.03 -41.91
N ASN A 24 20.89 1.19 -42.96
CA ASN A 24 21.03 -0.22 -42.93
C ASN A 24 22.56 -0.56 -42.98
N SER A 25 23.11 -1.13 -41.93
CA SER A 25 24.18 -2.11 -42.04
C SER A 25 24.72 -2.48 -40.67
N LEU A 26 24.83 -3.77 -40.46
CA LEU A 26 25.64 -4.52 -39.48
C LEU A 26 24.81 -5.48 -38.62
N ALA A 27 24.32 -6.49 -39.35
CA ALA A 27 24.01 -7.78 -38.71
C ALA A 27 25.04 -8.79 -39.22
N LYS A 28 26.06 -9.07 -38.43
CA LYS A 28 26.84 -10.33 -38.44
C LYS A 28 28.04 -10.18 -37.51
N ALA A 29 27.96 -10.81 -36.39
CA ALA A 29 29.03 -11.57 -35.72
C ALA A 29 28.70 -11.68 -34.22
N ALA A 30 28.50 -12.84 -33.77
CA ALA A 30 29.20 -13.61 -32.76
C ALA A 30 28.26 -14.60 -32.07
N LEU A 31 28.27 -15.77 -32.63
CA LEU A 31 28.00 -17.04 -31.93
C LEU A 31 29.37 -17.59 -31.53
N SER A 32 29.63 -17.74 -30.21
CA SER A 32 30.33 -18.95 -29.70
C SER A 32 30.65 -18.82 -28.21
N ALA A 33 30.35 -19.90 -27.51
CA ALA A 33 30.96 -20.43 -26.28
C ALA A 33 30.69 -19.66 -25.00
N SER A 34 30.32 -20.26 -23.87
CA SER A 34 30.68 -21.55 -23.31
C SER A 34 29.84 -21.87 -22.07
N ASP A 35 29.63 -23.15 -21.88
CA ASP A 35 29.09 -23.80 -20.67
C ASP A 35 29.78 -23.36 -19.39
N THR A 36 29.02 -23.07 -18.34
CA THR A 36 29.49 -23.25 -16.96
C THR A 36 28.34 -23.68 -16.07
N ILE A 37 28.50 -24.83 -15.49
CA ILE A 37 27.64 -25.58 -14.58
C ILE A 37 27.54 -24.87 -13.23
N LEU A 38 26.33 -24.64 -12.73
CA LEU A 38 26.05 -24.24 -11.36
C LEU A 38 25.45 -25.40 -10.55
N PRO A 39 25.87 -25.61 -9.30
CA PRO A 39 25.39 -26.74 -8.51
C PRO A 39 24.04 -26.47 -7.86
N GLN A 40 23.21 -27.50 -7.85
CA GLN A 40 21.91 -27.55 -7.15
C GLN A 40 22.10 -27.44 -5.63
N ALA A 41 21.43 -26.48 -5.01
CA ALA A 41 21.21 -26.42 -3.56
C ALA A 41 19.81 -26.92 -3.22
N ARG A 42 19.76 -27.82 -2.25
CA ARG A 42 18.59 -28.62 -1.84
C ARG A 42 17.49 -27.77 -1.17
N LEU A 43 16.27 -27.96 -1.63
CA LEU A 43 15.02 -27.57 -0.95
C LEU A 43 14.73 -28.56 0.19
N SER A 44 14.97 -28.22 1.43
CA SER A 44 14.49 -29.04 2.56
C SER A 44 14.21 -28.36 3.89
N ASP A 45 14.21 -27.01 4.00
CA ASP A 45 14.04 -26.38 5.32
C ASP A 45 12.85 -25.39 5.48
N THR A 46 11.88 -25.40 4.57
CA THR A 46 10.74 -24.43 4.66
C THR A 46 9.43 -25.02 5.20
N ILE A 47 9.43 -26.25 5.73
CA ILE A 47 8.18 -26.89 6.20
C ILE A 47 8.02 -26.93 7.75
N LYS A 48 9.00 -26.49 8.53
CA LYS A 48 8.92 -26.55 10.00
C LYS A 48 8.41 -25.30 10.72
N SER A 49 8.23 -24.16 10.02
CA SER A 49 7.76 -22.92 10.68
C SER A 49 6.24 -22.70 10.67
N SER A 50 5.48 -23.48 9.91
CA SER A 50 4.02 -23.32 9.82
C SER A 50 3.19 -24.14 10.82
N GLN A 51 3.80 -25.07 11.55
CA GLN A 51 3.09 -25.87 12.55
C GLN A 51 3.13 -25.29 13.97
N LEU A 52 4.10 -24.44 14.30
CA LEU A 52 4.19 -23.80 15.62
C LEU A 52 3.25 -22.60 15.81
N LEU A 53 2.68 -22.07 14.75
CA LEU A 53 1.73 -20.94 14.81
C LEU A 53 0.25 -21.38 14.97
N ARG A 54 -0.05 -22.67 14.81
CA ARG A 54 -1.41 -23.20 14.98
C ARG A 54 -1.74 -23.67 16.41
N GLU A 55 -0.75 -23.96 17.22
CA GLU A 55 -0.96 -24.45 18.59
C GLU A 55 -1.18 -23.36 19.64
N ASN A 56 -0.67 -22.16 19.40
CA ASN A 56 -0.86 -21.02 20.31
C ASN A 56 -2.22 -20.29 20.15
N ARG A 57 -3.01 -20.63 19.13
CA ARG A 57 -4.34 -20.03 18.93
C ARG A 57 -5.50 -20.77 19.61
N ARG A 58 -5.26 -21.98 20.10
CA ARG A 58 -6.28 -22.79 20.79
C ARG A 58 -6.31 -22.65 22.33
N ARG A 59 -5.38 -21.90 22.91
CA ARG A 59 -5.26 -21.75 24.37
C ARG A 59 -5.87 -20.47 24.95
N VAL A 60 -6.45 -19.60 24.12
CA VAL A 60 -7.04 -18.31 24.56
C VAL A 60 -8.58 -18.31 24.50
N GLU A 61 -9.24 -19.33 23.96
CA GLU A 61 -10.70 -19.35 23.79
C GLU A 61 -11.48 -20.19 24.83
N SER A 62 -10.87 -20.65 25.93
CA SER A 62 -11.57 -21.49 26.91
C SER A 62 -11.69 -20.89 28.31
N SER A 63 -11.88 -19.57 28.44
CA SER A 63 -12.25 -19.01 29.74
C SER A 63 -13.13 -17.78 29.61
N LYS A 64 -14.39 -17.99 29.24
CA LYS A 64 -15.48 -17.06 29.53
C LYS A 64 -16.82 -17.74 29.31
N THR A 65 -17.34 -18.31 30.37
CA THR A 65 -18.79 -18.44 30.57
C THR A 65 -19.03 -18.65 32.06
N GLU A 66 -19.62 -17.68 32.70
CA GLU A 66 -20.68 -17.93 33.68
C GLU A 66 -21.37 -16.57 34.00
N SER A 67 -22.61 -16.60 33.70
CA SER A 67 -23.64 -15.59 33.96
C SER A 67 -24.16 -15.65 35.37
N VAL A 68 -24.54 -14.53 36.00
CA VAL A 68 -25.68 -14.48 36.92
C VAL A 68 -26.39 -13.14 36.76
N ASP A 69 -27.63 -13.25 36.36
CA ASP A 69 -28.70 -12.25 36.44
C ASP A 69 -28.99 -11.85 37.91
N THR A 70 -29.34 -10.62 38.18
CA THR A 70 -30.58 -10.29 38.87
C THR A 70 -30.90 -8.78 38.84
N SER A 71 -32.10 -8.53 38.44
CA SER A 71 -32.89 -7.33 38.34
C SER A 71 -33.11 -6.59 39.65
N SER A 72 -33.31 -5.28 39.58
CA SER A 72 -34.52 -4.52 39.93
C SER A 72 -34.23 -3.11 40.50
N VAL A 73 -34.67 -2.14 39.77
CA VAL A 73 -35.56 -0.98 40.11
C VAL A 73 -35.31 -0.26 41.42
N GLN A 74 -34.93 1.03 41.35
CA GLN A 74 -35.80 2.12 41.82
C GLN A 74 -35.26 3.52 41.48
N LYS A 75 -36.13 4.31 40.86
CA LYS A 75 -36.04 5.76 40.71
C LYS A 75 -36.23 6.43 42.07
N SER A 76 -35.45 7.47 42.40
CA SER A 76 -35.99 8.60 43.19
C SER A 76 -35.25 9.89 42.86
N ASN A 77 -36.04 10.94 42.72
CA ASN A 77 -35.73 12.31 42.34
C ASN A 77 -35.08 13.12 43.47
N GLN A 78 -34.13 14.02 43.06
CA GLN A 78 -33.85 15.38 43.49
C GLN A 78 -33.39 15.67 44.95
N PRO A 79 -32.72 16.84 45.23
CA PRO A 79 -32.51 18.03 44.44
C PRO A 79 -31.08 18.57 44.32
N LYS A 80 -30.89 19.49 43.39
CA LYS A 80 -29.75 20.40 43.26
C LYS A 80 -29.48 21.14 44.57
N THR A 81 -28.20 21.12 45.00
CA THR A 81 -27.72 22.12 45.94
C THR A 81 -26.41 22.70 45.39
N GLU A 82 -26.46 23.95 45.03
CA GLU A 82 -25.34 24.87 44.86
C GLU A 82 -24.50 24.86 46.13
N SER A 83 -23.33 24.25 46.12
CA SER A 83 -22.24 24.56 47.05
C SER A 83 -20.92 23.83 46.68
N ALA A 84 -20.47 23.96 45.44
CA ALA A 84 -19.12 23.55 45.04
C ALA A 84 -18.27 24.71 44.48
N ALA A 85 -18.71 25.96 44.70
CA ALA A 85 -18.00 27.13 44.20
C ALA A 85 -17.25 27.94 45.27
N LEU A 86 -17.09 27.42 46.49
CA LEU A 86 -16.47 28.18 47.59
C LEU A 86 -15.49 27.33 48.41
N GLN A 87 -14.51 26.67 47.79
CA GLN A 87 -13.31 26.19 48.48
C GLN A 87 -12.12 26.08 47.53
N LYS A 88 -11.87 27.09 46.74
CA LYS A 88 -10.50 27.32 46.21
C LYS A 88 -9.93 28.56 46.85
N ALA A 89 -9.91 28.58 48.19
CA ALA A 89 -9.08 29.49 48.93
C ALA A 89 -7.63 29.11 48.69
N VAL A 90 -6.94 29.91 47.89
CA VAL A 90 -5.53 29.88 47.61
C VAL A 90 -4.75 29.82 48.92
N ARG A 91 -4.31 28.66 49.37
CA ARG A 91 -3.21 28.53 50.32
C ARG A 91 -1.93 28.85 49.56
N LYS A 92 -1.48 30.09 49.65
CA LYS A 92 -0.11 30.44 49.23
C LYS A 92 0.88 29.58 50.02
N GLY A 93 1.53 28.60 49.38
CA GLY A 93 2.69 27.94 49.90
C GLY A 93 2.54 26.48 50.41
N GLY A 94 1.48 25.76 50.06
CA GLY A 94 1.37 24.32 50.36
C GLY A 94 1.26 23.48 49.08
N LEU A 95 1.86 22.30 49.06
CA LEU A 95 1.69 21.31 47.99
C LEU A 95 0.25 20.77 48.00
N ASP A 96 -0.34 20.57 46.85
CA ASP A 96 -1.71 20.05 46.70
C ASP A 96 -1.87 18.57 47.13
N GLN A 97 -0.77 17.85 47.21
CA GLN A 97 -0.70 16.43 47.59
C GLN A 97 0.45 16.19 48.59
N ILE A 98 0.35 15.09 49.31
CA ILE A 98 1.39 14.64 50.25
C ILE A 98 2.57 14.08 49.44
N VAL A 99 3.76 14.51 49.77
CA VAL A 99 5.02 13.94 49.26
C VAL A 99 5.42 12.81 50.18
N GLU A 100 5.35 11.57 49.66
CA GLU A 100 5.80 10.39 50.39
C GLU A 100 7.26 10.09 50.00
N GLY A 101 8.16 9.99 50.98
CA GLY A 101 9.55 9.66 50.76
C GLY A 101 9.95 8.42 51.52
N LYS A 102 10.67 7.50 50.86
CA LYS A 102 11.36 6.37 51.44
C LYS A 102 12.85 6.48 51.11
N ASN A 103 13.70 6.15 52.04
CA ASN A 103 15.15 6.09 51.86
C ASN A 103 15.74 4.87 52.55
N THR A 104 16.93 4.47 52.11
CA THR A 104 17.63 3.30 52.66
C THR A 104 18.66 3.69 53.74
N ASP A 105 19.14 4.94 53.72
CA ASP A 105 20.24 5.36 54.61
C ASP A 105 19.82 6.56 55.47
N SER A 106 20.12 7.79 55.08
CA SER A 106 19.94 8.99 55.91
C SER A 106 19.06 10.03 55.27
N LEU A 107 18.22 10.66 56.11
CA LEU A 107 17.42 11.83 55.75
C LEU A 107 17.82 12.94 56.72
N TYR A 108 18.23 14.09 56.15
CA TYR A 108 18.61 15.27 56.90
C TYR A 108 17.65 16.41 56.59
N TYR A 109 17.06 17.02 57.61
CA TYR A 109 16.18 18.16 57.48
C TYR A 109 16.86 19.42 58.05
N ASP A 110 17.20 20.37 57.19
CA ASP A 110 17.67 21.69 57.55
C ASP A 110 16.46 22.63 57.81
N MET A 111 16.18 22.84 59.08
CA MET A 111 15.05 23.69 59.53
C MET A 111 15.25 25.18 59.21
N VAL A 112 16.48 25.64 59.16
CA VAL A 112 16.80 27.05 58.92
C VAL A 112 16.54 27.41 57.45
N ASN A 113 17.05 26.59 56.55
CA ASN A 113 16.90 26.82 55.11
C ASN A 113 15.69 26.10 54.50
N ARG A 114 14.92 25.37 55.31
CA ARG A 114 13.72 24.57 54.91
C ARG A 114 14.04 23.66 53.75
N LYS A 115 15.14 22.85 53.87
CA LYS A 115 15.60 21.91 52.87
C LYS A 115 15.65 20.50 53.45
N VAL A 116 15.22 19.51 52.65
CA VAL A 116 15.36 18.08 52.95
C VAL A 116 16.43 17.49 52.04
N TYR A 117 17.34 16.75 52.62
CA TYR A 117 18.38 16.02 51.91
C TYR A 117 18.15 14.53 52.16
N ILE A 118 18.16 13.75 51.09
CA ILE A 118 17.96 12.30 51.08
C ILE A 118 19.19 11.66 50.44
N TYR A 119 19.79 10.73 51.14
CA TYR A 119 21.00 10.05 50.70
C TYR A 119 20.72 8.53 50.53
N ASN A 120 21.30 7.93 49.51
CA ASN A 120 21.26 6.51 49.14
C ASN A 120 19.86 5.94 48.89
N LYS A 121 19.55 5.68 47.62
CA LYS A 121 18.33 5.04 47.10
C LYS A 121 17.04 5.65 47.66
N GLY A 122 16.95 6.99 47.59
CA GLY A 122 15.69 7.65 47.89
C GLY A 122 14.63 7.34 46.84
N ASP A 123 13.37 7.12 47.29
CA ASP A 123 12.18 6.99 46.44
C ASP A 123 11.15 8.01 46.92
N ILE A 124 10.84 8.95 46.09
CA ILE A 124 9.83 10.00 46.38
C ILE A 124 8.65 9.80 45.47
N LYS A 125 7.47 9.81 46.06
CA LYS A 125 6.19 9.73 45.35
C LYS A 125 5.36 10.97 45.59
N TYR A 126 4.80 11.50 44.50
CA TYR A 126 3.91 12.65 44.50
C TYR A 126 2.78 12.41 43.48
N GLY A 127 1.62 11.96 43.98
CA GLY A 127 0.54 11.50 43.11
C GLY A 127 0.95 10.32 42.23
N ASP A 128 0.78 10.47 40.93
CA ASP A 128 1.14 9.46 39.92
C ASP A 128 2.61 9.53 39.50
N LYS A 129 3.38 10.44 40.10
CA LYS A 129 4.80 10.65 39.78
C LYS A 129 5.68 10.00 40.84
N SER A 130 6.76 9.36 40.41
CA SER A 130 7.78 8.85 41.30
C SER A 130 9.18 9.23 40.80
N LEU A 131 10.07 9.52 41.76
CA LEU A 131 11.47 9.83 41.49
C LEU A 131 12.35 8.99 42.39
N GLN A 132 13.22 8.21 41.79
CA GLN A 132 14.22 7.39 42.45
C GLN A 132 15.61 7.91 42.12
N ALA A 133 16.44 8.17 43.13
CA ALA A 133 17.81 8.62 42.95
C ALA A 133 18.64 8.36 44.22
N ASP A 134 19.97 8.37 44.06
CA ASP A 134 20.87 8.22 45.22
C ASP A 134 20.98 9.48 46.04
N TYR A 135 20.91 10.65 45.41
CA TYR A 135 20.89 11.92 46.11
C TYR A 135 19.70 12.77 45.66
N MET A 136 18.97 13.27 46.65
CA MET A 136 17.87 14.21 46.41
C MET A 136 17.90 15.36 47.40
N ARG A 137 17.59 16.56 46.91
CA ARG A 137 17.44 17.75 47.71
C ARG A 137 16.11 18.42 47.40
N ILE A 138 15.22 18.47 48.38
CA ILE A 138 13.95 19.18 48.29
C ILE A 138 14.12 20.55 48.95
N ASN A 139 13.77 21.59 48.22
CA ASN A 139 13.70 22.95 48.76
C ASN A 139 12.22 23.34 48.94
N MET A 140 11.79 23.43 50.18
CA MET A 140 10.41 23.75 50.54
C MET A 140 10.05 25.24 50.35
N ASN A 141 11.02 26.13 50.12
CA ASN A 141 10.72 27.54 49.89
C ASN A 141 10.19 27.80 48.47
N ASN A 142 10.69 27.06 47.49
CA ASN A 142 10.29 27.16 46.08
C ASN A 142 9.66 25.88 45.53
N ASN A 143 9.33 24.92 46.41
CA ASN A 143 8.74 23.63 46.06
C ASN A 143 9.45 22.89 44.92
N GLU A 144 10.80 22.81 45.04
CA GLU A 144 11.66 22.27 43.99
C GLU A 144 12.48 21.09 44.53
N ILE A 145 12.53 20.01 43.74
CA ILE A 145 13.42 18.88 44.01
C ILE A 145 14.52 18.82 42.96
N TYR A 146 15.73 18.62 43.45
CA TYR A 146 16.92 18.38 42.66
C TYR A 146 17.45 16.98 42.99
N ALA A 147 17.71 16.16 41.96
CA ALA A 147 18.26 14.82 42.15
C ALA A 147 19.35 14.50 41.15
N TYR A 148 20.30 13.67 41.58
CA TYR A 148 21.34 13.10 40.73
C TYR A 148 21.78 11.72 41.24
N GLY A 149 22.40 10.93 40.38
CA GLY A 149 22.97 9.65 40.73
C GLY A 149 24.41 9.77 41.22
N LYS A 150 24.82 8.86 42.08
CA LYS A 150 26.18 8.81 42.62
C LYS A 150 27.12 8.10 41.64
N ALA A 151 28.33 8.60 41.50
CA ALA A 151 29.38 7.85 40.83
C ALA A 151 29.74 6.62 41.67
N ASP A 152 29.70 5.44 41.08
CA ASP A 152 30.08 4.18 41.69
C ASP A 152 31.09 3.47 40.77
N THR A 153 31.82 2.52 41.32
CA THR A 153 32.78 1.73 40.58
C THR A 153 32.38 0.27 40.64
N VAL A 154 31.84 -0.24 39.55
CA VAL A 154 31.46 -1.65 39.38
C VAL A 154 32.48 -2.32 38.48
N ASP A 155 33.11 -3.39 38.95
CA ASP A 155 34.14 -4.16 38.22
C ASP A 155 35.33 -3.30 37.71
N GLY A 156 35.75 -2.29 38.49
CA GLY A 156 36.86 -1.42 38.14
C GLY A 156 36.57 -0.36 37.06
N LYS A 157 35.32 -0.29 36.59
CA LYS A 157 34.86 0.75 35.67
C LYS A 157 34.02 1.78 36.40
N PRO A 158 34.28 3.09 36.22
CA PRO A 158 33.46 4.14 36.80
C PRO A 158 32.05 4.06 36.18
N THR A 159 31.06 3.76 37.00
CA THR A 159 29.65 3.71 36.63
C THR A 159 28.90 4.75 37.44
N GLN A 160 27.99 5.49 36.81
CA GLN A 160 27.14 6.44 37.50
C GLN A 160 25.73 5.85 37.59
N THR A 161 25.19 5.69 38.80
CA THR A 161 23.78 5.36 38.96
C THR A 161 22.95 6.51 38.42
N GLN A 162 21.89 6.18 37.69
CA GLN A 162 21.05 7.15 37.02
C GLN A 162 19.71 7.31 37.74
N PRO A 163 19.29 8.54 38.08
CA PRO A 163 17.94 8.79 38.57
C PRO A 163 16.89 8.31 37.58
N VAL A 164 15.79 7.77 38.10
CA VAL A 164 14.63 7.34 37.32
C VAL A 164 13.41 8.14 37.72
N PHE A 165 12.86 8.89 36.81
CA PHE A 165 11.63 9.65 36.99
C PHE A 165 10.50 8.99 36.20
N THR A 166 9.43 8.61 36.87
CA THR A 166 8.24 8.02 36.24
C THR A 166 7.05 8.98 36.35
N ASP A 167 6.40 9.22 35.24
CA ASP A 167 5.20 10.07 35.16
C ASP A 167 4.20 9.49 34.17
N ALA A 168 2.96 9.26 34.61
CA ALA A 168 1.89 8.70 33.80
C ALA A 168 2.29 7.41 33.04
N GLY A 169 3.07 6.52 33.67
CA GLY A 169 3.52 5.26 33.10
C GLY A 169 4.71 5.35 32.13
N THR A 170 5.28 6.55 31.93
CA THR A 170 6.51 6.72 31.13
C THR A 170 7.70 6.95 32.09
N SER A 171 8.71 6.11 31.96
CA SER A 171 9.96 6.22 32.76
C SER A 171 11.05 6.93 31.94
N PHE A 172 11.79 7.80 32.63
CA PHE A 172 12.90 8.56 32.09
C PHE A 172 14.12 8.25 32.95
N THR A 173 15.20 7.80 32.31
CA THR A 173 16.50 7.64 32.94
C THR A 173 17.36 8.84 32.60
N MET A 174 18.11 9.40 33.58
CA MET A 174 18.77 10.70 33.41
C MET A 174 19.98 10.86 34.32
N ASP A 175 20.85 11.85 34.01
CA ASP A 175 21.95 12.19 34.88
C ASP A 175 21.52 13.09 36.04
N THR A 176 20.74 14.14 35.74
CA THR A 176 20.24 15.07 36.74
C THR A 176 18.83 15.56 36.41
N ILE A 177 18.02 15.78 37.44
CA ILE A 177 16.67 16.36 37.31
C ILE A 177 16.47 17.49 38.33
N THR A 178 15.84 18.54 37.88
CA THR A 178 15.24 19.58 38.70
C THR A 178 13.74 19.63 38.39
N TYR A 179 12.88 19.29 39.35
CA TYR A 179 11.43 19.29 39.19
C TYR A 179 10.79 20.27 40.17
N ASN A 180 9.92 21.13 39.67
CA ASN A 180 9.19 22.08 40.47
C ASN A 180 7.72 21.62 40.58
N PHE A 181 7.26 21.42 41.83
CA PHE A 181 5.94 20.87 42.12
C PHE A 181 4.79 21.82 41.78
N ASP A 182 4.98 23.15 41.94
CA ASP A 182 3.94 24.13 41.67
C ASP A 182 3.68 24.35 40.19
N SER A 183 4.74 24.42 39.41
CA SER A 183 4.66 24.65 37.97
C SER A 183 4.63 23.37 37.15
N GLU A 184 4.77 22.21 37.80
CA GLU A 184 4.89 20.87 37.18
C GLU A 184 5.90 20.77 36.04
N LYS A 185 6.92 21.61 36.07
CA LYS A 185 7.99 21.64 35.06
C LYS A 185 9.22 20.88 35.55
N ALA A 186 9.77 20.06 34.66
CA ALA A 186 11.08 19.43 34.90
C ALA A 186 12.13 19.96 33.95
N LEU A 187 13.34 20.22 34.49
CA LEU A 187 14.54 20.45 33.73
C LEU A 187 15.47 19.24 33.94
N ILE A 188 15.81 18.56 32.88
CA ILE A 188 16.49 17.28 32.91
C ILE A 188 17.73 17.34 32.02
N ARG A 189 18.81 16.69 32.44
CA ARG A 189 20.07 16.59 31.66
C ARG A 189 20.42 15.12 31.50
N GLY A 190 21.01 14.78 30.34
CA GLY A 190 21.46 13.41 30.04
C GLY A 190 20.35 12.41 30.02
N VAL A 191 19.27 12.64 29.25
CA VAL A 191 18.10 11.73 29.20
C VAL A 191 18.20 10.75 28.05
N ALA A 192 17.92 9.49 28.35
CA ALA A 192 17.56 8.47 27.37
C ALA A 192 16.12 7.99 27.63
N THR A 193 15.26 8.08 26.63
CA THR A 193 13.87 7.61 26.71
C THR A 193 13.45 6.92 25.43
N GLN A 194 12.73 5.83 25.55
CA GLN A 194 12.18 5.13 24.41
C GLN A 194 10.94 5.86 23.88
N GLN A 195 10.92 6.13 22.59
CA GLN A 195 9.80 6.77 21.90
C GLN A 195 9.46 6.00 20.61
N GLY A 196 8.35 5.23 20.64
CA GLY A 196 8.03 4.31 19.55
C GLY A 196 9.07 3.19 19.45
N ASP A 197 9.58 2.96 18.24
CA ASP A 197 10.57 1.91 17.96
C ASP A 197 12.03 2.39 18.13
N GLY A 198 12.24 3.61 18.62
CA GLY A 198 13.59 4.18 18.75
C GLY A 198 13.84 4.87 20.09
N TRP A 199 15.09 5.24 20.29
CA TRP A 199 15.58 5.95 21.48
C TRP A 199 15.79 7.43 21.18
N LEU A 200 15.30 8.26 22.08
CA LEU A 200 15.53 9.68 22.10
C LEU A 200 16.49 10.03 23.23
N VAL A 201 17.68 10.47 22.87
CA VAL A 201 18.73 10.88 23.79
C VAL A 201 18.84 12.39 23.71
N GLY A 202 18.76 13.08 24.86
CA GLY A 202 18.78 14.55 24.88
C GLY A 202 19.80 15.12 25.84
N GLY A 203 20.58 16.13 25.40
CA GLY A 203 21.51 16.83 26.26
C GLY A 203 20.81 17.68 27.33
N ARG A 204 19.77 18.43 26.95
CA ARG A 204 18.95 19.24 27.87
C ARG A 204 17.48 19.10 27.48
N ILE A 205 16.65 18.77 28.46
CA ILE A 205 15.23 18.55 28.28
C ILE A 205 14.41 19.37 29.27
N LYS A 206 13.37 20.00 28.76
CA LYS A 206 12.37 20.69 29.58
C LYS A 206 11.01 20.04 29.36
N LYS A 207 10.47 19.42 30.40
CA LYS A 207 9.12 18.86 30.42
C LYS A 207 8.15 19.93 30.91
N HIS A 208 6.98 20.01 30.28
CA HIS A 208 5.89 20.92 30.60
C HIS A 208 4.71 20.18 31.25
N PRO A 209 3.79 20.92 31.93
CA PRO A 209 2.59 20.33 32.57
C PRO A 209 1.67 19.59 31.61
N ASP A 210 1.65 19.99 30.34
CA ASP A 210 0.89 19.35 29.26
C ASP A 210 1.58 18.07 28.72
N ASN A 211 2.58 17.57 29.45
CA ASN A 211 3.43 16.46 29.04
C ASN A 211 4.24 16.69 27.75
N SER A 212 4.20 17.88 27.16
CA SER A 212 5.10 18.20 26.05
C SER A 212 6.54 18.37 26.54
N ILE A 213 7.48 17.93 25.71
CA ILE A 213 8.90 17.87 26.04
C ILE A 213 9.66 18.68 24.99
N ASN A 214 10.37 19.72 25.46
CA ASN A 214 11.32 20.45 24.62
C ASN A 214 12.73 19.91 24.83
N ILE A 215 13.41 19.62 23.75
CA ILE A 215 14.73 19.00 23.73
C ILE A 215 15.69 19.95 23.03
N GLN A 216 16.86 20.11 23.59
CA GLN A 216 17.99 20.81 22.98
C GLN A 216 19.12 19.81 22.82
N GLN A 217 19.73 19.78 21.62
CA GLN A 217 20.79 18.83 21.26
C GLN A 217 20.34 17.38 21.44
N GLY A 218 19.22 17.05 20.78
CA GLY A 218 18.66 15.69 20.79
C GLY A 218 19.29 14.80 19.73
N LYS A 219 19.39 13.51 20.05
CA LYS A 219 19.74 12.43 19.12
C LYS A 219 18.57 11.45 19.08
N TYR A 220 18.12 11.06 17.91
CA TYR A 220 17.13 10.00 17.74
C TYR A 220 17.75 8.84 16.98
N THR A 221 17.68 7.66 17.53
CA THR A 221 18.26 6.46 16.95
C THR A 221 17.38 5.24 17.17
N THR A 222 17.46 4.29 16.26
CA THR A 222 16.92 2.93 16.41
C THR A 222 18.03 1.92 16.74
N CYS A 223 19.24 2.39 17.03
CA CYS A 223 20.36 1.57 17.46
C CYS A 223 20.16 1.14 18.93
N ASP A 224 20.51 -0.10 19.25
CA ASP A 224 20.41 -0.65 20.61
C ASP A 224 21.47 -0.05 21.58
N HIS A 225 22.54 0.52 21.03
CA HIS A 225 23.57 1.22 21.81
C HIS A 225 23.18 2.67 22.02
N THR A 226 22.54 2.98 23.13
CA THR A 226 22.05 4.33 23.45
C THR A 226 23.16 5.30 23.84
N ASP A 227 24.25 4.83 24.40
CA ASP A 227 25.38 5.66 24.87
C ASP A 227 26.23 6.15 23.70
N HIS A 228 26.50 5.27 22.73
CA HIS A 228 27.26 5.57 21.52
C HIS A 228 26.55 4.90 20.30
N PRO A 229 25.48 5.50 19.80
CA PRO A 229 24.77 4.93 18.66
C PRO A 229 25.60 5.08 17.39
N HIS A 230 25.71 4.00 16.60
CA HIS A 230 26.43 3.98 15.32
C HIS A 230 25.79 4.91 14.28
N PHE A 231 24.52 5.16 14.40
CA PHE A 231 23.82 6.13 13.55
C PHE A 231 22.71 6.82 14.35
N TYR A 232 22.52 8.08 14.09
CA TYR A 232 21.47 8.87 14.73
C TYR A 232 21.11 10.11 13.92
N LEU A 233 19.87 10.56 14.09
CA LEU A 233 19.43 11.85 13.60
C LEU A 233 19.76 12.90 14.69
N ALA A 234 20.74 13.74 14.42
CA ALA A 234 21.07 14.86 15.31
C ALA A 234 20.07 16.00 15.11
N MET A 235 19.48 16.47 16.20
CA MET A 235 18.50 17.56 16.21
C MET A 235 18.99 18.71 17.08
N THR A 236 19.02 19.92 16.55
CA THR A 236 19.42 21.11 17.33
C THR A 236 18.37 21.43 18.39
N LYS A 237 17.11 21.37 18.02
CA LYS A 237 15.95 21.57 18.90
C LYS A 237 14.85 20.61 18.47
N ALA A 238 14.10 20.07 19.42
CA ALA A 238 12.91 19.28 19.13
C ALA A 238 11.82 19.52 20.18
N LYS A 239 10.56 19.42 19.78
CA LYS A 239 9.39 19.40 20.65
C LYS A 239 8.65 18.09 20.44
N VAL A 240 8.57 17.30 21.48
CA VAL A 240 7.81 16.05 21.51
C VAL A 240 6.46 16.31 22.15
N ILE A 241 5.39 15.96 21.46
CA ILE A 241 4.04 15.92 21.98
C ILE A 241 3.64 14.44 22.07
N PRO A 242 3.66 13.84 23.28
CA PRO A 242 3.47 12.41 23.46
C PRO A 242 2.19 11.90 22.79
N GLY A 243 2.27 10.73 22.14
CA GLY A 243 1.14 10.14 21.41
C GLY A 243 0.67 10.88 20.17
N LYS A 244 1.28 12.03 19.82
CA LYS A 244 0.88 12.82 18.64
C LYS A 244 2.02 12.97 17.63
N LYS A 245 3.05 13.73 17.94
CA LYS A 245 4.12 14.07 16.98
C LYS A 245 5.40 14.57 17.65
N ILE A 246 6.51 14.44 16.95
CA ILE A 246 7.78 15.12 17.22
C ILE A 246 7.95 16.20 16.15
N ILE A 247 8.23 17.43 16.57
CA ILE A 247 8.56 18.54 15.70
C ILE A 247 10.04 18.84 15.92
N THR A 248 10.85 18.80 14.87
CA THR A 248 12.27 19.09 14.95
C THR A 248 12.58 20.39 14.21
N GLY A 249 13.51 21.17 14.75
CA GLY A 249 14.26 22.15 13.95
C GLY A 249 15.28 21.45 13.06
N PRO A 250 16.34 22.17 12.62
CA PRO A 250 17.35 21.59 11.75
C PRO A 250 17.91 20.28 12.30
N ALA A 251 17.81 19.23 11.48
CA ALA A 251 18.25 17.88 11.81
C ALA A 251 19.10 17.31 10.67
N TYR A 252 20.12 16.54 11.00
CA TYR A 252 21.02 15.90 10.04
C TYR A 252 21.38 14.50 10.51
N LEU A 253 21.62 13.62 9.54
CA LEU A 253 22.04 12.25 9.82
C LEU A 253 23.52 12.23 10.18
N VAL A 254 23.85 11.47 11.22
CA VAL A 254 25.22 11.16 11.64
C VAL A 254 25.40 9.65 11.59
N MET A 255 26.48 9.18 11.00
CA MET A 255 26.87 7.77 10.96
C MET A 255 28.31 7.66 11.41
N GLU A 256 28.59 6.81 12.40
CA GLU A 256 29.92 6.63 13.01
C GLU A 256 30.55 7.98 13.33
N ASP A 257 29.80 8.88 13.98
CA ASP A 257 30.16 10.26 14.34
C ASP A 257 30.48 11.18 13.15
N VAL A 258 30.31 10.75 11.91
CA VAL A 258 30.48 11.57 10.71
C VAL A 258 29.14 12.18 10.30
N PRO A 259 28.98 13.51 10.33
CA PRO A 259 27.77 14.18 9.90
C PRO A 259 27.62 14.16 8.37
N ILE A 260 26.47 13.71 7.88
CA ILE A 260 26.16 13.65 6.46
C ILE A 260 25.30 14.88 6.09
N TYR A 261 25.95 16.00 5.84
CA TYR A 261 25.28 17.27 5.56
C TYR A 261 24.37 17.31 4.35
N PRO A 262 24.57 16.57 3.23
CA PRO A 262 23.60 16.51 2.15
C PRO A 262 22.21 16.01 2.57
N LEU A 263 22.13 15.28 3.68
CA LEU A 263 20.88 14.80 4.28
C LEU A 263 20.43 15.67 5.48
N CYS A 264 20.53 16.99 5.32
CA CYS A 264 20.04 17.95 6.30
C CYS A 264 18.57 18.31 6.00
N ILE A 265 17.73 18.18 7.03
CA ILE A 265 16.32 18.55 6.98
C ILE A 265 16.17 19.84 7.80
N PRO A 266 15.75 20.98 7.20
CA PRO A 266 15.67 22.25 7.93
C PRO A 266 14.63 22.22 9.04
N GLU A 267 13.48 21.60 8.80
CA GLU A 267 12.44 21.34 9.78
C GLU A 267 11.69 20.06 9.40
N ALA A 268 11.35 19.22 10.38
CA ALA A 268 10.58 18.02 10.15
C ALA A 268 9.57 17.76 11.28
N PHE A 269 8.53 17.04 10.98
CA PHE A 269 7.66 16.47 11.99
C PHE A 269 7.48 14.97 11.77
N PHE A 270 7.62 14.22 12.84
CA PHE A 270 7.44 12.76 12.85
C PHE A 270 6.20 12.41 13.65
N PRO A 271 5.19 11.77 13.09
CA PRO A 271 4.03 11.31 13.84
C PRO A 271 4.39 10.08 14.70
N ILE A 272 4.07 10.12 16.00
CA ILE A 272 4.33 9.01 16.94
C ILE A 272 3.12 8.05 17.05
N SER A 273 1.93 8.49 16.62
CA SER A 273 0.72 7.69 16.86
C SER A 273 0.65 6.46 15.95
N SER A 274 0.18 5.36 16.50
CA SER A 274 -0.21 4.16 15.76
C SER A 274 -1.34 4.47 14.77
N GLY A 275 -1.11 4.24 13.47
CA GLY A 275 -2.06 4.46 12.39
C GLY A 275 -1.39 5.07 11.16
N ALA A 276 -1.94 4.78 9.99
CA ALA A 276 -1.46 5.35 8.75
C ALA A 276 -1.61 6.87 8.77
N LYS A 277 -0.57 7.61 8.41
CA LYS A 277 -0.55 9.08 8.33
C LYS A 277 0.11 9.54 7.04
N SER A 278 -0.36 10.69 6.55
CA SER A 278 0.31 11.39 5.47
C SER A 278 1.70 11.88 5.91
N GLY A 279 2.68 11.77 5.03
CA GLY A 279 4.04 12.17 5.35
C GLY A 279 4.99 12.08 4.16
N LEU A 280 6.19 12.62 4.37
CA LEU A 280 7.27 12.60 3.41
C LEU A 280 7.82 11.18 3.27
N LEU A 281 8.02 10.75 2.03
CA LEU A 281 8.72 9.51 1.70
C LEU A 281 10.19 9.83 1.45
N MET A 282 11.06 9.15 2.20
CA MET A 282 12.50 9.37 2.10
C MET A 282 13.07 8.72 0.84
N PRO A 283 13.96 9.41 0.14
CA PRO A 283 14.57 8.90 -1.08
C PRO A 283 15.60 7.82 -0.78
N THR A 284 15.82 6.95 -1.76
CA THR A 284 16.97 6.07 -1.86
C THR A 284 17.96 6.64 -2.85
N TYR A 285 19.23 6.45 -2.60
CA TYR A 285 20.32 6.86 -3.49
C TYR A 285 21.11 5.62 -3.96
N GLY A 286 21.75 5.75 -5.09
CA GLY A 286 22.56 4.68 -5.66
C GLY A 286 23.11 5.08 -7.01
N GLU A 287 23.66 4.11 -7.73
CA GLU A 287 24.24 4.26 -9.05
C GLU A 287 23.53 3.35 -10.05
N ASP A 288 23.28 3.86 -11.24
CA ASP A 288 22.74 3.15 -12.39
C ASP A 288 23.75 3.28 -13.54
N GLY A 289 24.20 2.12 -14.09
CA GLY A 289 25.27 2.08 -15.09
C GLY A 289 24.97 2.84 -16.38
N MET A 290 23.68 3.12 -16.69
CA MET A 290 23.27 3.85 -17.90
C MET A 290 22.83 5.28 -17.64
N ARG A 291 22.42 5.61 -16.41
CA ARG A 291 21.78 6.90 -16.06
C ARG A 291 22.57 7.69 -15.00
N GLY A 292 23.66 7.11 -14.49
CA GLY A 292 24.51 7.72 -13.46
C GLY A 292 23.94 7.59 -12.06
N PHE A 293 24.40 8.43 -11.13
CA PHE A 293 23.89 8.44 -9.77
C PHE A 293 22.45 8.89 -9.72
N PHE A 294 21.69 8.28 -8.82
CA PHE A 294 20.27 8.59 -8.67
C PHE A 294 19.86 8.90 -7.23
N LEU A 295 18.81 9.70 -7.14
CA LEU A 295 17.99 9.89 -5.96
C LEU A 295 16.56 9.55 -6.34
N ARG A 296 16.01 8.44 -5.80
CA ARG A 296 14.70 7.87 -6.18
C ARG A 296 13.79 7.77 -4.98
N GLY A 297 12.47 7.82 -5.24
CA GLY A 297 11.48 7.59 -4.20
C GLY A 297 11.24 8.79 -3.27
N LEU A 298 11.86 9.95 -3.54
CA LEU A 298 11.48 11.19 -2.84
C LEU A 298 10.05 11.57 -3.19
N GLY A 299 9.22 11.74 -2.20
CA GLY A 299 7.82 12.03 -2.46
C GLY A 299 6.99 12.27 -1.22
N TYR A 300 5.70 12.17 -1.39
CA TYR A 300 4.75 12.36 -0.31
C TYR A 300 3.64 11.31 -0.36
N TYR A 301 3.34 10.75 0.80
CA TYR A 301 2.24 9.82 1.01
C TYR A 301 1.03 10.57 1.56
N PHE A 302 -0.09 10.50 0.84
CA PHE A 302 -1.36 11.12 1.19
C PHE A 302 -2.35 10.06 1.66
N ILE A 303 -2.93 10.24 2.81
CA ILE A 303 -4.14 9.54 3.21
C ILE A 303 -5.32 10.40 2.78
N ILE A 304 -6.02 9.97 1.73
CA ILE A 304 -7.17 10.69 1.20
C ILE A 304 -8.36 10.48 2.14
N ASN A 305 -8.59 9.22 2.52
CA ASN A 305 -9.62 8.84 3.48
C ASN A 305 -9.32 7.45 4.08
N GLN A 306 -10.22 6.93 4.91
CA GLN A 306 -10.07 5.61 5.56
C GLN A 306 -10.00 4.42 4.58
N HIS A 307 -10.32 4.64 3.31
CA HIS A 307 -10.44 3.61 2.29
C HIS A 307 -9.46 3.76 1.13
N MET A 308 -8.75 4.89 1.06
CA MET A 308 -7.91 5.22 -0.09
C MET A 308 -6.67 6.00 0.34
N ASP A 309 -5.53 5.60 -0.18
CA ASP A 309 -4.24 6.28 -0.05
C ASP A 309 -3.69 6.67 -1.44
N LEU A 310 -2.71 7.56 -1.45
CA LEU A 310 -1.98 7.96 -2.65
C LEU A 310 -0.54 8.27 -2.26
N ALA A 311 0.41 7.62 -2.89
CA ALA A 311 1.82 7.96 -2.82
C ALA A 311 2.26 8.56 -4.16
N VAL A 312 2.87 9.73 -4.13
CA VAL A 312 3.49 10.35 -5.30
C VAL A 312 4.97 10.49 -5.02
N THR A 313 5.80 9.87 -5.85
CA THR A 313 7.25 9.87 -5.71
C THR A 313 7.93 10.28 -7.00
N GLY A 314 9.09 10.88 -6.90
CA GLY A 314 9.93 11.26 -8.02
C GLY A 314 11.34 10.68 -7.90
N GLY A 315 12.04 10.62 -9.02
CA GLY A 315 13.43 10.24 -9.10
C GLY A 315 14.19 11.10 -10.10
N PHE A 316 15.45 11.41 -9.78
CA PHE A 316 16.34 12.19 -10.62
C PHE A 316 17.66 11.45 -10.77
N TYR A 317 18.26 11.56 -11.95
CA TYR A 317 19.52 10.93 -12.31
C TYR A 317 20.50 11.97 -12.83
N THR A 318 21.79 11.81 -12.56
CA THR A 318 22.81 12.78 -12.90
C THR A 318 22.96 13.03 -14.41
N LEU A 319 22.68 12.02 -15.26
CA LEU A 319 22.68 12.20 -16.71
C LEU A 319 21.36 12.81 -17.26
N GLY A 320 20.55 13.39 -16.38
CA GLY A 320 19.36 14.17 -16.76
C GLY A 320 18.11 13.34 -17.02
N SER A 321 18.09 12.05 -16.70
CA SER A 321 16.87 11.24 -16.64
C SER A 321 16.05 11.60 -15.39
N TRP A 322 14.73 11.44 -15.46
CA TRP A 322 13.85 11.63 -14.31
C TRP A 322 12.62 10.73 -14.41
N GLU A 323 12.03 10.45 -13.27
CA GLU A 323 10.83 9.61 -13.17
C GLU A 323 9.82 10.17 -12.16
N VAL A 324 8.55 9.90 -12.38
CA VAL A 324 7.45 10.19 -11.45
C VAL A 324 6.58 8.96 -11.35
N ASN A 325 6.30 8.54 -10.12
CA ASN A 325 5.47 7.39 -9.81
C ASN A 325 4.30 7.84 -8.95
N ALA A 326 3.11 7.41 -9.28
CA ALA A 326 1.91 7.61 -8.48
C ALA A 326 1.27 6.26 -8.20
N SER A 327 1.17 5.90 -6.94
CA SER A 327 0.53 4.64 -6.51
C SER A 327 -0.60 4.93 -5.54
N SER A 328 -1.74 4.32 -5.77
CA SER A 328 -2.93 4.47 -4.94
C SER A 328 -3.52 3.10 -4.66
N ARG A 329 -3.80 2.83 -3.41
CA ARG A 329 -4.53 1.64 -2.98
C ARG A 329 -5.86 2.06 -2.39
N TYR A 330 -6.91 1.33 -2.73
CA TYR A 330 -8.24 1.54 -2.20
C TYR A 330 -8.86 0.22 -1.75
N VAL A 331 -9.46 0.24 -0.57
CA VAL A 331 -10.10 -0.94 0.05
C VAL A 331 -11.36 -0.52 0.77
N LYS A 332 -12.48 -1.12 0.42
CA LYS A 332 -13.71 -1.04 1.19
C LYS A 332 -14.11 -2.44 1.61
N LYS A 333 -13.93 -2.76 2.91
CA LYS A 333 -14.22 -4.10 3.45
C LYS A 333 -15.59 -4.59 3.00
N TYR A 334 -15.67 -5.86 2.59
CA TYR A 334 -16.87 -6.53 2.10
C TYR A 334 -17.50 -5.94 0.84
N LYS A 335 -16.80 -5.06 0.12
CA LYS A 335 -17.30 -4.48 -1.13
C LYS A 335 -16.31 -4.62 -2.27
N TYR A 336 -15.14 -4.03 -2.16
CA TYR A 336 -14.11 -4.08 -3.21
C TYR A 336 -12.74 -3.70 -2.68
N SER A 337 -11.72 -4.13 -3.41
CA SER A 337 -10.34 -3.71 -3.23
C SER A 337 -9.65 -3.52 -4.57
N GLY A 338 -8.62 -2.70 -4.60
CA GLY A 338 -7.82 -2.51 -5.79
C GLY A 338 -6.64 -1.59 -5.54
N ASN A 339 -5.77 -1.55 -6.55
CA ASN A 339 -4.64 -0.63 -6.61
C ASN A 339 -4.49 -0.07 -8.02
N VAL A 340 -4.02 1.16 -8.10
CA VAL A 340 -3.69 1.87 -9.33
C VAL A 340 -2.27 2.36 -9.20
N ASN A 341 -1.41 2.02 -10.16
CA ASN A 341 -0.07 2.57 -10.25
C ASN A 341 0.14 3.20 -11.63
N PHE A 342 0.77 4.34 -11.63
CA PHE A 342 1.17 5.04 -12.83
C PHE A 342 2.63 5.45 -12.69
N ASP A 343 3.45 4.97 -13.61
CA ASP A 343 4.87 5.28 -13.69
C ASP A 343 5.12 6.04 -15.00
N PHE A 344 5.82 7.15 -14.91
CA PHE A 344 6.26 7.91 -16.07
C PHE A 344 7.75 8.22 -15.92
N SER A 345 8.52 8.01 -16.99
CA SER A 345 9.94 8.30 -16.98
C SER A 345 10.40 8.91 -18.31
N CYS A 346 11.27 9.90 -18.19
CA CYS A 346 12.04 10.44 -19.30
C CYS A 346 13.48 9.92 -19.16
N VAL A 347 13.83 8.93 -19.96
CA VAL A 347 15.14 8.30 -19.92
C VAL A 347 16.04 8.94 -20.95
N LYS A 348 17.24 9.32 -20.51
CA LYS A 348 18.33 9.79 -21.36
C LYS A 348 19.54 8.91 -21.05
N THR A 349 20.13 8.35 -22.08
CA THR A 349 21.34 7.51 -22.00
C THR A 349 22.32 7.95 -23.07
N GLY A 350 23.61 7.81 -22.82
CA GLY A 350 24.66 8.29 -23.70
C GLY A 350 24.87 9.81 -23.61
N ASP A 351 25.92 10.30 -24.23
CA ASP A 351 26.27 11.73 -24.22
C ASP A 351 25.56 12.47 -25.36
N LYS A 352 25.07 13.68 -25.04
CA LYS A 352 24.34 14.48 -26.01
C LYS A 352 25.26 14.90 -27.18
N GLY A 353 24.94 14.41 -28.36
CA GLY A 353 25.72 14.63 -29.59
C GLY A 353 26.43 13.40 -30.09
N GLU A 354 26.52 12.34 -29.29
CA GLU A 354 27.06 11.06 -29.70
C GLU A 354 25.97 10.16 -30.32
N ALA A 355 26.41 9.14 -31.08
CA ALA A 355 25.52 8.23 -31.80
C ALA A 355 24.71 7.31 -30.88
N ASP A 356 25.15 7.13 -29.66
CA ASP A 356 24.49 6.32 -28.63
C ASP A 356 23.49 7.10 -27.76
N TYR A 357 23.33 8.42 -28.00
CA TYR A 357 22.37 9.21 -27.27
C TYR A 357 20.93 8.78 -27.54
N VAL A 358 20.25 8.33 -26.50
CA VAL A 358 18.84 7.96 -26.54
C VAL A 358 18.05 8.83 -25.58
N LYS A 359 16.98 9.47 -26.09
CA LYS A 359 15.98 10.15 -25.26
C LYS A 359 14.63 9.51 -25.51
N GLN A 360 14.05 8.89 -24.48
CA GLN A 360 12.77 8.18 -24.61
C GLN A 360 11.86 8.47 -23.41
N ASN A 361 10.60 8.67 -23.70
CA ASN A 361 9.55 8.77 -22.69
C ASN A 361 8.85 7.42 -22.58
N ASN A 362 8.79 6.89 -21.39
CA ASN A 362 8.15 5.62 -21.08
C ASN A 362 7.07 5.83 -20.03
N PHE A 363 6.01 5.08 -20.13
CA PHE A 363 5.02 4.99 -19.08
C PHE A 363 4.60 3.55 -18.85
N LYS A 364 4.13 3.28 -17.64
CA LYS A 364 3.42 2.06 -17.26
C LYS A 364 2.21 2.41 -16.43
N PHE A 365 1.08 1.85 -16.76
CA PHE A 365 -0.16 1.97 -16.02
C PHE A 365 -0.64 0.57 -15.61
N THR A 366 -0.79 0.36 -14.33
CA THR A 366 -1.37 -0.87 -13.80
C THR A 366 -2.59 -0.55 -12.95
N TRP A 367 -3.66 -1.30 -13.16
CA TRP A 367 -4.87 -1.20 -12.36
C TRP A 367 -5.41 -2.59 -12.07
N THR A 368 -5.49 -2.91 -10.79
CA THR A 368 -6.18 -4.12 -10.35
C THR A 368 -7.41 -3.74 -9.54
N HIS A 369 -8.51 -4.41 -9.81
CA HIS A 369 -9.75 -4.25 -9.08
C HIS A 369 -10.42 -5.59 -8.88
N SER A 370 -10.83 -5.87 -7.66
CA SER A 370 -11.60 -7.05 -7.30
C SER A 370 -12.81 -6.66 -6.46
N GLN A 371 -13.98 -7.00 -6.95
CA GLN A 371 -15.24 -6.86 -6.21
C GLN A 371 -15.48 -8.10 -5.35
N ASP A 372 -15.92 -7.92 -4.10
CA ASP A 372 -16.34 -9.02 -3.25
C ASP A 372 -17.67 -9.59 -3.81
N PRO A 373 -17.75 -10.88 -4.11
CA PRO A 373 -18.98 -11.51 -4.62
C PRO A 373 -20.20 -11.34 -3.70
N LYS A 374 -19.96 -11.19 -2.39
CA LYS A 374 -21.03 -10.97 -1.40
C LYS A 374 -21.59 -9.55 -1.41
N ALA A 375 -20.85 -8.59 -1.95
CA ALA A 375 -21.27 -7.18 -1.98
C ALA A 375 -22.46 -6.93 -2.90
N ASN A 376 -22.53 -7.68 -3.99
CA ASN A 376 -23.59 -7.56 -4.99
C ASN A 376 -23.88 -8.95 -5.58
N PRO A 377 -24.66 -9.76 -4.90
CA PRO A 377 -25.02 -11.10 -5.38
C PRO A 377 -25.58 -11.06 -6.80
N GLY A 378 -25.01 -11.87 -7.68
CA GLY A 378 -25.39 -11.93 -9.09
C GLY A 378 -24.71 -10.89 -10.00
N SER A 379 -23.79 -10.05 -9.49
CA SER A 379 -22.99 -9.14 -10.32
C SER A 379 -21.54 -9.13 -9.84
N THR A 380 -20.59 -9.33 -10.76
CA THR A 380 -19.16 -9.26 -10.45
C THR A 380 -18.46 -8.33 -11.43
N PHE A 381 -17.54 -7.53 -10.90
CA PHE A 381 -16.65 -6.68 -11.68
C PHE A 381 -15.22 -6.93 -11.24
N SER A 382 -14.32 -7.17 -12.20
CA SER A 382 -12.90 -7.32 -11.97
C SER A 382 -12.10 -6.67 -13.08
N ALA A 383 -10.95 -6.10 -12.72
CA ALA A 383 -10.02 -5.53 -13.67
C ALA A 383 -8.59 -5.92 -13.30
N SER A 384 -7.81 -6.26 -14.31
CA SER A 384 -6.37 -6.48 -14.25
C SER A 384 -5.77 -5.83 -15.49
N VAL A 385 -5.41 -4.57 -15.38
CA VAL A 385 -4.86 -3.77 -16.48
C VAL A 385 -3.36 -3.62 -16.27
N ASN A 386 -2.58 -3.89 -17.30
CA ASN A 386 -1.14 -3.69 -17.34
C ASN A 386 -0.79 -3.19 -18.75
N LEU A 387 -0.64 -1.88 -18.86
CA LEU A 387 -0.30 -1.19 -20.11
C LEU A 387 1.03 -0.47 -19.93
N SER A 388 1.92 -0.61 -20.89
CA SER A 388 3.20 0.07 -20.87
C SER A 388 3.64 0.41 -22.29
N THR A 389 4.50 1.41 -22.44
CA THR A 389 5.23 1.62 -23.70
C THR A 389 6.20 0.46 -23.90
N SER A 390 6.47 0.11 -25.17
CA SER A 390 7.40 -0.98 -25.52
C SER A 390 8.83 -0.77 -24.98
N GLY A 391 9.22 0.50 -24.78
CA GLY A 391 10.52 0.86 -24.22
C GLY A 391 10.60 0.75 -22.70
N TYR A 392 9.47 0.62 -21.99
CA TYR A 392 9.47 0.59 -20.53
C TYR A 392 10.31 -0.55 -19.97
N SER A 393 10.10 -1.76 -20.44
CA SER A 393 10.82 -2.95 -19.97
C SER A 393 12.34 -2.86 -20.17
N LYS A 394 12.77 -2.19 -21.23
CA LYS A 394 14.19 -2.05 -21.57
C LYS A 394 14.90 -0.92 -20.82
N TYR A 395 14.24 0.22 -20.63
CA TYR A 395 14.89 1.45 -20.18
C TYR A 395 14.44 1.95 -18.80
N SER A 396 13.26 1.53 -18.32
CA SER A 396 12.67 2.08 -17.10
C SER A 396 12.33 1.04 -16.04
N ALA A 397 12.20 -0.23 -16.42
CA ALA A 397 11.83 -1.29 -15.49
C ALA A 397 12.93 -1.54 -14.46
N THR A 398 12.52 -1.67 -13.19
CA THR A 398 13.39 -2.00 -12.06
C THR A 398 13.15 -3.40 -11.52
N SER A 399 12.01 -4.00 -11.87
CA SER A 399 11.66 -5.36 -11.51
C SER A 399 12.15 -6.35 -12.58
N LEU A 400 12.78 -7.45 -12.16
CA LEU A 400 13.21 -8.50 -13.06
C LEU A 400 12.05 -9.06 -13.89
N ASN A 401 10.86 -9.17 -13.31
CA ASN A 401 9.67 -9.63 -14.02
C ASN A 401 9.29 -8.69 -15.17
N ASP A 402 9.40 -7.38 -14.97
CA ASP A 402 9.09 -6.38 -16.00
C ASP A 402 10.16 -6.35 -17.12
N ILE A 403 11.42 -6.58 -16.75
CA ILE A 403 12.54 -6.66 -17.71
C ILE A 403 12.37 -7.88 -18.63
N LEU A 404 11.96 -9.01 -18.08
CA LEU A 404 11.80 -10.26 -18.81
C LEU A 404 10.44 -10.39 -19.53
N ALA A 405 9.49 -9.52 -19.21
CA ALA A 405 8.14 -9.56 -19.79
C ALA A 405 8.16 -9.12 -21.25
N THR A 406 8.04 -10.09 -22.15
CA THR A 406 7.88 -9.83 -23.59
C THR A 406 6.43 -9.65 -24.01
N GLN A 407 5.49 -10.15 -23.19
CA GLN A 407 4.06 -10.04 -23.43
C GLN A 407 3.35 -9.60 -22.16
N THR A 408 2.50 -8.60 -22.27
CA THR A 408 1.62 -8.14 -21.21
C THR A 408 0.17 -8.31 -21.62
N ASN A 409 -0.66 -8.74 -20.66
CA ASN A 409 -2.07 -8.96 -20.87
C ASN A 409 -2.88 -8.11 -19.89
N SER A 410 -3.93 -7.49 -20.41
CA SER A 410 -4.89 -6.72 -19.62
C SER A 410 -6.29 -7.26 -19.83
N SER A 411 -7.07 -7.34 -18.78
CA SER A 411 -8.46 -7.76 -18.85
C SER A 411 -9.33 -6.95 -17.90
N ILE A 412 -10.52 -6.58 -18.38
CA ILE A 412 -11.58 -6.01 -17.56
C ILE A 412 -12.81 -6.86 -17.83
N SER A 413 -13.39 -7.44 -16.81
CA SER A 413 -14.56 -8.30 -16.92
C SER A 413 -15.70 -7.84 -16.03
N TYR A 414 -16.89 -7.90 -16.58
CA TYR A 414 -18.15 -7.68 -15.89
C TYR A 414 -19.07 -8.86 -16.17
N SER A 415 -19.66 -9.42 -15.14
CA SER A 415 -20.69 -10.44 -15.31
C SER A 415 -21.90 -10.13 -14.44
N LYS A 416 -23.07 -10.49 -14.92
CA LYS A 416 -24.33 -10.36 -14.21
C LYS A 416 -25.22 -11.58 -14.47
N SER A 417 -25.73 -12.15 -13.41
CA SER A 417 -26.79 -13.13 -13.43
C SER A 417 -28.00 -12.59 -12.68
N TRP A 418 -29.20 -12.79 -13.24
CA TRP A 418 -30.44 -12.36 -12.59
C TRP A 418 -30.99 -13.50 -11.78
N ALA A 419 -30.98 -13.35 -10.47
CA ALA A 419 -31.49 -14.39 -9.56
C ALA A 419 -32.95 -14.77 -9.88
N GLY A 420 -33.27 -16.07 -9.86
CA GLY A 420 -34.59 -16.56 -10.17
C GLY A 420 -34.96 -16.56 -11.68
N THR A 421 -34.04 -16.12 -12.54
CA THR A 421 -34.23 -16.13 -14.00
C THR A 421 -33.11 -16.94 -14.68
N PRO A 422 -33.36 -17.46 -15.90
CA PRO A 422 -32.35 -18.20 -16.64
C PRO A 422 -31.32 -17.28 -17.35
N PHE A 423 -31.35 -15.98 -17.12
CA PHE A 423 -30.53 -15.00 -17.86
C PHE A 423 -29.20 -14.72 -17.19
N SER A 424 -28.13 -14.70 -17.97
CA SER A 424 -26.84 -14.21 -17.58
C SER A 424 -26.18 -13.42 -18.70
N PHE A 425 -25.40 -12.41 -18.33
CA PHE A 425 -24.67 -11.54 -19.23
C PHE A 425 -23.22 -11.42 -18.76
N SER A 426 -22.28 -11.47 -19.67
CA SER A 426 -20.88 -11.17 -19.41
C SER A 426 -20.30 -10.29 -20.50
N MET A 427 -19.43 -9.38 -20.10
CA MET A 427 -18.68 -8.51 -21.01
C MET A 427 -17.21 -8.54 -20.60
N ASN A 428 -16.34 -8.65 -21.58
CA ASN A 428 -14.89 -8.67 -21.39
C ASN A 428 -14.21 -7.71 -22.36
N LEU A 429 -13.25 -6.93 -21.82
CA LEU A 429 -12.21 -6.24 -22.57
C LEU A 429 -10.90 -7.01 -22.37
N GLY A 430 -10.24 -7.39 -23.44
CA GLY A 430 -8.93 -8.01 -23.42
C GLY A 430 -7.94 -7.18 -24.25
N ILE A 431 -6.77 -6.89 -23.71
CA ILE A 431 -5.67 -6.23 -24.41
C ILE A 431 -4.43 -7.11 -24.22
N SER A 432 -3.79 -7.47 -25.32
CA SER A 432 -2.51 -8.18 -25.33
C SER A 432 -1.49 -7.34 -26.08
N GLN A 433 -0.37 -7.06 -25.44
CA GLN A 433 0.71 -6.25 -25.97
C GLN A 433 2.00 -7.08 -26.03
N ASN A 434 2.68 -7.07 -27.16
CA ASN A 434 3.99 -7.68 -27.32
C ASN A 434 5.04 -6.56 -27.47
N SER A 435 5.97 -6.49 -26.51
CA SER A 435 6.98 -5.43 -26.44
C SER A 435 8.07 -5.55 -27.50
N GLN A 436 8.33 -6.77 -28.00
CA GLN A 436 9.36 -7.00 -29.04
C GLN A 436 8.85 -6.62 -30.43
N THR A 437 7.64 -7.07 -30.78
CA THR A 437 7.03 -6.76 -32.10
C THR A 437 6.30 -5.43 -32.12
N ARG A 438 6.15 -4.77 -30.95
CA ARG A 438 5.34 -3.56 -30.76
C ARG A 438 3.91 -3.71 -31.26
N ALA A 439 3.39 -4.91 -31.23
CA ALA A 439 2.03 -5.22 -31.65
C ALA A 439 1.08 -5.19 -30.45
N LEU A 440 -0.07 -4.55 -30.67
CA LEU A 440 -1.16 -4.48 -29.69
C LEU A 440 -2.40 -5.17 -30.30
N SER A 441 -2.97 -6.10 -29.57
CA SER A 441 -4.22 -6.77 -29.91
C SER A 441 -5.30 -6.39 -28.88
N VAL A 442 -6.39 -5.83 -29.37
CA VAL A 442 -7.52 -5.39 -28.54
C VAL A 442 -8.77 -6.19 -28.90
N ASN A 443 -9.37 -6.79 -27.90
CA ASN A 443 -10.62 -7.53 -27.99
C ASN A 443 -11.69 -6.80 -27.16
N PHE A 444 -12.51 -5.96 -27.80
CA PHE A 444 -13.54 -5.18 -27.12
C PHE A 444 -14.58 -4.57 -28.10
N PRO A 445 -15.84 -4.62 -27.72
CA PRO A 445 -16.45 -5.41 -26.65
C PRO A 445 -16.59 -6.88 -27.02
N ASN A 446 -16.24 -7.78 -26.09
CA ASN A 446 -16.65 -9.16 -26.14
C ASN A 446 -17.81 -9.34 -25.17
N MET A 447 -19.00 -9.63 -25.70
CA MET A 447 -20.21 -9.79 -24.89
C MET A 447 -20.78 -11.18 -25.09
N VAL A 448 -21.26 -11.79 -24.02
CA VAL A 448 -21.98 -13.05 -24.07
C VAL A 448 -23.25 -12.90 -23.26
N PHE A 449 -24.36 -13.16 -23.91
CA PHE A 449 -25.66 -13.28 -23.27
C PHE A 449 -26.11 -14.72 -23.32
N ASN A 450 -26.36 -15.32 -22.16
CA ASN A 450 -26.80 -16.71 -22.04
C ASN A 450 -28.19 -16.79 -21.44
N VAL A 451 -29.00 -17.67 -22.03
CA VAL A 451 -30.23 -18.18 -21.45
C VAL A 451 -29.98 -19.62 -21.04
N ALA A 452 -29.95 -19.87 -19.73
CA ALA A 452 -29.81 -21.22 -19.20
C ALA A 452 -30.97 -22.11 -19.66
N ARG A 453 -30.77 -23.42 -19.52
CA ARG A 453 -31.75 -24.41 -19.99
C ARG A 453 -33.17 -24.11 -19.50
N ILE A 454 -34.09 -23.91 -20.44
CA ILE A 454 -35.53 -23.73 -20.19
C ILE A 454 -36.32 -24.85 -20.85
N TYR A 455 -37.45 -25.17 -20.25
CA TYR A 455 -38.40 -26.17 -20.70
C TYR A 455 -39.70 -25.48 -21.01
N PRO A 456 -39.88 -24.96 -22.24
CA PRO A 456 -41.04 -24.11 -22.57
C PRO A 456 -42.37 -24.84 -22.49
N PHE A 457 -42.36 -26.15 -22.73
CA PHE A 457 -43.58 -26.98 -22.75
C PHE A 457 -43.87 -27.69 -21.42
N LYS A 458 -43.08 -27.40 -20.37
CA LYS A 458 -43.28 -27.98 -19.05
C LYS A 458 -44.50 -27.36 -18.38
N ARG A 459 -45.44 -28.19 -17.95
CA ARG A 459 -46.62 -27.76 -17.20
C ARG A 459 -46.21 -27.13 -15.85
N LYS A 460 -46.90 -26.08 -15.44
CA LYS A 460 -46.68 -25.44 -14.14
C LYS A 460 -47.02 -26.35 -12.97
N GLU A 461 -48.10 -27.09 -13.11
CA GLU A 461 -48.56 -28.09 -12.14
C GLU A 461 -48.47 -29.47 -12.78
N ALA A 462 -47.46 -30.24 -12.39
CA ALA A 462 -47.23 -31.58 -12.96
C ALA A 462 -47.99 -32.61 -12.15
N VAL A 463 -49.14 -33.06 -12.69
CA VAL A 463 -49.87 -34.23 -12.18
C VAL A 463 -49.52 -35.42 -13.06
N GLY A 464 -48.95 -36.49 -12.47
CA GLY A 464 -48.59 -37.71 -13.16
C GLY A 464 -47.21 -37.68 -13.85
N LYS A 465 -46.95 -38.65 -14.75
CA LYS A 465 -45.67 -38.76 -15.47
C LYS A 465 -45.50 -37.64 -16.48
N GLN A 466 -44.28 -37.11 -16.57
CA GLN A 466 -43.91 -36.11 -17.58
C GLN A 466 -44.08 -36.68 -18.99
N ARG A 467 -44.71 -35.91 -19.87
CA ARG A 467 -44.88 -36.24 -21.28
C ARG A 467 -43.58 -35.98 -22.05
N TRP A 468 -43.36 -36.62 -23.17
CA TRP A 468 -42.12 -36.51 -23.96
C TRP A 468 -41.80 -35.06 -24.37
N TYR A 469 -42.80 -34.25 -24.74
CA TYR A 469 -42.61 -32.86 -25.13
C TYR A 469 -42.28 -31.95 -23.96
N GLU A 470 -42.64 -32.27 -22.74
CA GLU A 470 -42.27 -31.51 -21.53
C GLU A 470 -40.78 -31.62 -21.22
N LYS A 471 -40.08 -32.56 -21.82
CA LYS A 471 -38.64 -32.78 -21.71
C LYS A 471 -37.84 -32.05 -22.79
N ILE A 472 -38.52 -31.35 -23.72
CA ILE A 472 -37.87 -30.52 -24.72
C ILE A 472 -37.30 -29.31 -24.00
N SER A 473 -36.01 -29.13 -24.11
CA SER A 473 -35.28 -28.05 -23.54
C SER A 473 -34.51 -27.28 -24.60
N PHE A 474 -34.37 -26.00 -24.41
CA PHE A 474 -33.42 -25.21 -25.19
C PHE A 474 -32.60 -24.29 -24.32
N THR A 475 -31.45 -23.95 -24.80
CA THR A 475 -30.56 -22.88 -24.28
C THR A 475 -30.33 -21.90 -25.41
N TYR A 476 -29.91 -20.68 -25.05
CA TYR A 476 -29.50 -19.71 -26.04
C TYR A 476 -28.21 -19.07 -25.60
N THR A 477 -27.27 -18.93 -26.53
CA THR A 477 -26.03 -18.18 -26.34
C THR A 477 -25.87 -17.18 -27.48
N GLY A 478 -25.94 -15.89 -27.15
CA GLY A 478 -25.59 -14.80 -28.06
C GLY A 478 -24.22 -14.29 -27.71
N LYS A 479 -23.30 -14.30 -28.67
CA LYS A 479 -21.91 -13.85 -28.48
C LYS A 479 -21.57 -12.77 -29.49
N LEU A 480 -21.22 -11.57 -28.99
CA LEU A 480 -20.66 -10.49 -29.81
C LEU A 480 -19.15 -10.45 -29.58
N THR A 481 -18.39 -10.48 -30.65
CA THR A 481 -16.94 -10.46 -30.61
C THR A 481 -16.40 -9.36 -31.51
N ASN A 482 -15.57 -8.49 -30.96
CA ASN A 482 -14.79 -7.53 -31.71
C ASN A 482 -13.31 -7.71 -31.42
N SER A 483 -12.48 -7.68 -32.44
CA SER A 483 -11.03 -7.78 -32.30
C SER A 483 -10.32 -6.93 -33.33
N VAL A 484 -9.21 -6.33 -32.90
CA VAL A 484 -8.29 -5.60 -33.77
C VAL A 484 -6.86 -5.84 -33.33
N SER A 485 -5.94 -5.94 -34.27
CA SER A 485 -4.52 -6.02 -34.01
C SER A 485 -3.78 -5.06 -34.91
N ALA A 486 -2.95 -4.21 -34.33
CA ALA A 486 -2.19 -3.19 -35.02
C ALA A 486 -0.90 -2.87 -34.28
N PRO A 487 0.08 -2.19 -34.91
CA PRO A 487 1.20 -1.59 -34.21
C PRO A 487 0.74 -0.60 -33.13
N GLU A 488 1.50 -0.49 -32.05
CA GLU A 488 1.22 0.42 -30.92
C GLU A 488 0.97 1.86 -31.37
N SER A 489 1.71 2.33 -32.39
CA SER A 489 1.56 3.69 -32.93
C SER A 489 0.27 3.92 -33.70
N GLU A 490 -0.41 2.88 -34.17
CA GLU A 490 -1.53 2.97 -35.10
C GLU A 490 -2.87 2.54 -34.47
N ILE A 491 -2.86 1.99 -33.26
CA ILE A 491 -4.03 1.36 -32.65
C ILE A 491 -5.27 2.25 -32.56
N PHE A 492 -5.07 3.57 -32.43
CA PHE A 492 -6.16 4.55 -32.34
C PHE A 492 -6.42 5.31 -33.64
N THR A 493 -5.83 4.89 -34.75
CA THR A 493 -6.09 5.54 -36.05
C THR A 493 -7.45 5.09 -36.62
N ALA A 494 -8.04 5.96 -37.45
CA ALA A 494 -9.29 5.66 -38.16
C ALA A 494 -9.16 4.40 -39.04
N GLN A 495 -7.97 4.13 -39.56
CA GLN A 495 -7.69 2.97 -40.38
C GLN A 495 -7.74 1.67 -39.55
N THR A 496 -7.20 1.71 -38.33
CA THR A 496 -7.26 0.55 -37.41
C THR A 496 -8.68 0.24 -36.99
N LEU A 497 -9.51 1.27 -36.74
CA LEU A 497 -10.93 1.08 -36.46
C LEU A 497 -11.69 0.47 -37.66
N LYS A 498 -11.35 0.87 -38.89
CA LYS A 498 -11.89 0.22 -40.10
C LYS A 498 -11.45 -1.24 -40.24
N ASN A 499 -10.26 -1.58 -39.76
CA ASN A 499 -9.73 -2.94 -39.80
C ASN A 499 -10.29 -3.85 -38.69
N MET A 500 -11.09 -3.32 -37.77
CA MET A 500 -11.69 -4.10 -36.69
C MET A 500 -12.55 -5.26 -37.25
N ARG A 501 -12.34 -6.44 -36.70
CA ARG A 501 -13.11 -7.64 -37.01
C ARG A 501 -14.24 -7.74 -36.00
N ASN A 502 -15.49 -7.73 -36.47
CA ASN A 502 -16.67 -7.79 -35.65
C ASN A 502 -17.63 -8.87 -36.17
N GLY A 503 -18.30 -9.50 -35.24
CA GLY A 503 -19.30 -10.52 -35.56
C GLY A 503 -20.17 -10.84 -34.36
N VAL A 504 -21.35 -11.34 -34.66
CA VAL A 504 -22.32 -11.85 -33.67
C VAL A 504 -22.58 -13.32 -33.98
N GLU A 505 -22.54 -14.16 -32.96
CA GLU A 505 -22.87 -15.58 -33.06
C GLU A 505 -24.06 -15.85 -32.17
N HIS A 506 -25.06 -16.52 -32.73
CA HIS A 506 -26.25 -17.03 -32.05
C HIS A 506 -26.20 -18.55 -32.08
N THR A 507 -26.28 -19.18 -30.91
CA THR A 507 -26.28 -20.64 -30.78
C THR A 507 -27.50 -21.06 -29.99
N ILE A 508 -28.31 -21.94 -30.58
CA ILE A 508 -29.55 -22.41 -30.01
C ILE A 508 -29.57 -23.94 -30.06
N PRO A 509 -29.00 -24.63 -29.08
CA PRO A 509 -29.17 -26.08 -28.95
C PRO A 509 -30.55 -26.41 -28.35
N VAL A 510 -31.25 -27.30 -29.02
CA VAL A 510 -32.53 -27.90 -28.59
C VAL A 510 -32.28 -29.36 -28.33
N SER A 511 -32.66 -29.85 -27.17
CA SER A 511 -32.51 -31.27 -26.84
C SER A 511 -33.71 -31.81 -26.07
N SER A 512 -33.98 -33.10 -26.25
CA SER A 512 -34.98 -33.81 -25.48
C SER A 512 -34.43 -35.17 -25.05
N SER A 513 -34.93 -35.74 -23.97
CA SER A 513 -34.53 -37.06 -23.52
C SER A 513 -35.79 -37.83 -23.06
N PHE A 514 -36.09 -38.93 -23.72
CA PHE A 514 -37.20 -39.77 -23.35
C PHE A 514 -36.88 -41.25 -23.61
N THR A 515 -37.56 -42.13 -22.88
CA THR A 515 -37.38 -43.57 -22.99
C THR A 515 -38.45 -44.14 -23.89
N LEU A 516 -38.05 -44.80 -24.97
CA LEU A 516 -38.88 -45.56 -25.87
C LEU A 516 -38.99 -46.99 -25.34
N PHE A 517 -40.19 -47.57 -25.45
CA PHE A 517 -40.46 -48.95 -25.08
C PHE A 517 -39.96 -49.38 -23.69
N LYS A 518 -39.75 -48.42 -22.76
CA LYS A 518 -39.19 -48.58 -21.39
C LYS A 518 -37.70 -48.97 -21.33
N TYR A 519 -37.07 -49.31 -22.42
CA TYR A 519 -35.69 -49.86 -22.43
C TYR A 519 -34.70 -49.01 -23.22
N ILE A 520 -35.14 -48.22 -24.19
CA ILE A 520 -34.29 -47.46 -25.08
C ILE A 520 -34.35 -45.98 -24.69
N ASN A 521 -33.25 -45.42 -24.20
CA ASN A 521 -33.10 -43.98 -23.97
C ASN A 521 -32.78 -43.29 -25.28
N PHE A 522 -33.69 -42.45 -25.75
CA PHE A 522 -33.52 -41.66 -26.97
C PHE A 522 -33.32 -40.20 -26.62
N THR A 523 -32.20 -39.61 -27.05
CA THR A 523 -31.80 -38.23 -26.78
C THR A 523 -31.56 -37.47 -28.08
N PRO A 524 -32.63 -37.04 -28.77
CA PRO A 524 -32.44 -36.21 -29.95
C PRO A 524 -31.92 -34.84 -29.58
N SER A 525 -30.98 -34.32 -30.39
CA SER A 525 -30.47 -32.97 -30.26
C SER A 525 -30.46 -32.30 -31.63
N PHE A 526 -30.77 -31.02 -31.64
CA PHE A 526 -30.72 -30.16 -32.80
C PHE A 526 -29.95 -28.89 -32.40
N ASN A 527 -28.91 -28.56 -33.10
CA ASN A 527 -28.12 -27.37 -32.83
C ASN A 527 -28.21 -26.40 -34.01
N TYR A 528 -28.70 -25.22 -33.73
CA TYR A 528 -28.75 -24.13 -34.70
C TYR A 528 -27.72 -23.09 -34.31
N THR A 529 -26.83 -22.73 -35.26
CA THR A 529 -25.83 -21.68 -35.11
C THR A 529 -25.94 -20.70 -36.26
N GLU A 530 -26.08 -19.42 -35.93
CA GLU A 530 -26.12 -18.34 -36.90
C GLU A 530 -25.05 -17.33 -36.58
N ARG A 531 -24.31 -16.86 -37.60
CA ARG A 531 -23.27 -15.87 -37.48
C ARG A 531 -23.56 -14.69 -38.36
N TRP A 532 -23.47 -13.51 -37.78
CA TRP A 532 -23.63 -12.24 -38.48
C TRP A 532 -22.27 -11.54 -38.57
N TYR A 533 -21.92 -11.10 -39.77
CA TYR A 533 -20.74 -10.32 -40.05
C TYR A 533 -21.13 -8.99 -40.70
N PHE A 534 -20.42 -7.91 -40.38
CA PHE A 534 -20.73 -6.56 -40.87
C PHE A 534 -19.77 -6.12 -41.96
N LYS A 535 -18.81 -6.95 -42.31
CA LYS A 535 -17.91 -6.77 -43.44
C LYS A 535 -17.40 -8.12 -43.93
N ARG A 536 -17.04 -8.19 -45.22
CA ARG A 536 -16.31 -9.30 -45.79
C ARG A 536 -15.02 -8.81 -46.43
N GLN A 537 -14.00 -9.66 -46.44
CA GLN A 537 -12.73 -9.43 -47.09
C GLN A 537 -12.66 -10.27 -48.34
N MET A 538 -12.68 -9.59 -49.50
CA MET A 538 -12.44 -10.25 -50.79
C MET A 538 -10.95 -10.44 -51.00
N GLN A 539 -10.59 -11.52 -51.66
CA GLN A 539 -9.22 -11.82 -52.03
C GLN A 539 -9.19 -12.22 -53.52
N GLU A 540 -8.25 -11.71 -54.26
CA GLU A 540 -8.06 -12.00 -55.67
C GLU A 540 -6.63 -12.45 -55.89
N TRP A 541 -6.48 -13.43 -56.77
CA TRP A 541 -5.16 -13.90 -57.20
C TRP A 541 -4.59 -12.90 -58.21
N ASN A 542 -3.47 -12.25 -57.88
CA ASN A 542 -2.76 -11.39 -58.82
C ASN A 542 -1.68 -12.22 -59.57
N PRO A 543 -1.87 -12.52 -60.86
CA PRO A 543 -0.93 -13.32 -61.61
C PRO A 543 0.41 -12.60 -61.84
N ALA A 544 0.45 -11.27 -61.81
CA ALA A 544 1.67 -10.51 -61.98
C ALA A 544 2.61 -10.59 -60.76
N THR A 545 2.06 -10.63 -59.55
CA THR A 545 2.84 -10.75 -58.30
C THR A 545 2.91 -12.17 -57.80
N ASN A 546 2.20 -13.13 -58.42
CA ASN A 546 2.06 -14.51 -58.02
C ASN A 546 1.63 -14.65 -56.54
N LYS A 547 0.77 -13.77 -56.06
CA LYS A 547 0.28 -13.70 -54.67
C LYS A 547 -1.21 -13.42 -54.62
N VAL A 548 -1.82 -13.88 -53.53
CA VAL A 548 -3.19 -13.51 -53.22
C VAL A 548 -3.19 -12.11 -52.61
N GLU A 549 -3.85 -11.17 -53.27
CA GLU A 549 -4.01 -9.79 -52.80
C GLU A 549 -5.37 -9.62 -52.12
N LYS A 550 -5.36 -8.83 -51.06
CA LYS A 550 -6.60 -8.48 -50.35
C LYS A 550 -7.16 -7.21 -50.99
N LEU A 551 -8.36 -7.30 -51.49
CA LEU A 551 -9.14 -6.13 -51.94
C LEU A 551 -9.64 -5.32 -50.74
N ASP A 552 -10.13 -4.11 -50.99
CA ASP A 552 -10.77 -3.32 -49.95
C ASP A 552 -11.96 -4.09 -49.33
N PRO A 553 -12.13 -3.99 -48.00
CA PRO A 553 -13.23 -4.69 -47.34
C PRO A 553 -14.59 -4.11 -47.75
N GLU A 554 -15.50 -4.97 -48.13
CA GLU A 554 -16.86 -4.62 -48.47
C GLU A 554 -17.72 -4.62 -47.21
N TYR A 555 -18.37 -3.50 -46.89
CA TYR A 555 -19.25 -3.36 -45.76
C TYR A 555 -20.68 -3.76 -46.12
N GLY A 556 -21.29 -4.62 -45.32
CA GLY A 556 -22.63 -5.13 -45.54
C GLY A 556 -23.01 -6.09 -44.43
N PHE A 557 -24.25 -6.53 -44.45
CA PHE A 557 -24.76 -7.51 -43.52
C PHE A 557 -24.70 -8.90 -44.14
N TYR A 558 -23.87 -9.78 -43.60
CA TYR A 558 -23.63 -11.13 -44.09
C TYR A 558 -24.06 -12.14 -43.01
N ARG A 559 -24.82 -13.16 -43.42
CA ARG A 559 -25.31 -14.19 -42.52
C ARG A 559 -24.80 -15.57 -42.96
N ILE A 560 -24.34 -16.33 -42.00
CA ILE A 560 -23.97 -17.75 -42.19
C ILE A 560 -24.69 -18.53 -41.11
N TYR A 561 -25.35 -19.59 -41.52
CA TYR A 561 -26.08 -20.47 -40.58
C TYR A 561 -25.71 -21.93 -40.82
N ASN A 562 -25.61 -22.68 -39.72
CA ASN A 562 -25.37 -24.11 -39.70
C ASN A 562 -26.37 -24.75 -38.78
N TYR A 563 -26.78 -25.94 -39.14
CA TYR A 563 -27.64 -26.77 -38.31
C TYR A 563 -27.16 -28.23 -38.36
N ASN A 564 -27.20 -28.90 -37.22
CA ASN A 564 -26.80 -30.29 -37.04
C ASN A 564 -27.88 -31.04 -36.28
#